data_354b3253536f26fae454b021fc386fbf
#
_entry.id   354b3253536f26fae454b021fc386fbf
#
_cell.length_a   1.000
_cell.length_b   1.000
_cell.length_c   1.000
_cell.angle_alpha   90.00
_cell.angle_beta   90.00
_cell.angle_gamma   90.00
#
_symmetry.space_group_name_H-M   'P 1'
#
loop_
_entity.id
_entity.type
_entity.pdbx_description
1 polymer ?
#
loop_
_entity_poly.entity_id
_entity_poly.type
_entity_poly.pdbx_seq_one_letter_code
_entity_poly.pdbx_strand_id
1 'polypeptide(L)'
;MLLCAVGMLVFSSDSLADMDDIKTEVRFLYVQPGQTLHNIVRRLYPGQEALWPQIRKEIVHLNQSSFINGDEASMKAGVRLTLPGKDKPKHALKRVGDVVQVQGQVLAVGVDKVSRKLVAGDGVFVGDKLITGETGFLRLAMIDNAKLDLRCFTIMVIEEYALQHADRRSILKVLQGSIRKITGEIGKMSDDIYELQTPVASVGVRGTEYALRVFQSKGCGGSVDTDDEGLFLQVIKGLVDVKNQAGSTVVAKGNQLYIPLPDARPVKKVIAPGVLEPLPEVVESVPEEESTSWWWYVLGVVLIAAVL
;
A
#
# COMPACT_ATOMS: atom_id res chain seq x y z
N MET A 1 -65.93 -13.15 -6.19
CA MET A 1 -65.04 -12.38 -7.10
C MET A 1 -63.98 -11.72 -6.27
N LEU A 2 -62.86 -12.42 -6.07
CA LEU A 2 -61.75 -11.93 -5.23
C LEU A 2 -60.58 -11.61 -6.18
N LEU A 3 -60.25 -10.32 -6.32
CA LEU A 3 -59.09 -9.88 -7.09
C LEU A 3 -57.86 -10.03 -6.20
N CYS A 4 -56.97 -10.93 -6.52
CA CYS A 4 -55.60 -10.98 -6.03
C CYS A 4 -54.77 -9.91 -6.74
N ALA A 5 -54.36 -8.83 -6.03
CA ALA A 5 -53.33 -7.91 -6.50
C ALA A 5 -51.96 -8.51 -6.25
N VAL A 6 -51.29 -8.91 -7.32
CA VAL A 6 -49.87 -9.30 -7.31
C VAL A 6 -49.04 -8.02 -7.28
N GLY A 7 -48.46 -7.71 -6.14
CA GLY A 7 -47.49 -6.63 -5.98
C GLY A 7 -46.15 -7.03 -6.64
N MET A 8 -45.88 -6.44 -7.78
CA MET A 8 -44.59 -6.55 -8.48
C MET A 8 -43.61 -5.61 -7.79
N LEU A 9 -42.70 -6.17 -6.96
CA LEU A 9 -41.57 -5.45 -6.44
C LEU A 9 -40.61 -5.16 -7.59
N VAL A 10 -40.62 -3.94 -8.05
CA VAL A 10 -39.61 -3.41 -8.97
C VAL A 10 -38.35 -3.16 -8.17
N PHE A 11 -37.39 -4.06 -8.28
CA PHE A 11 -36.02 -3.75 -7.84
C PHE A 11 -35.44 -2.71 -8.81
N SER A 12 -35.20 -1.50 -8.32
CA SER A 12 -34.50 -0.48 -9.07
C SER A 12 -33.06 -0.91 -9.31
N SER A 13 -32.68 -0.97 -10.56
CA SER A 13 -31.36 -1.35 -11.08
C SER A 13 -30.29 -0.25 -10.92
N ASP A 14 -30.41 0.63 -9.91
CA ASP A 14 -29.51 1.76 -9.72
C ASP A 14 -28.20 1.43 -9.01
N SER A 15 -27.95 0.17 -8.62
CA SER A 15 -26.72 -0.20 -7.92
C SER A 15 -25.59 -0.71 -8.83
N LEU A 16 -25.81 -0.84 -10.14
CA LEU A 16 -24.78 -1.25 -11.11
C LEU A 16 -24.24 -0.09 -11.95
N ALA A 17 -24.84 1.09 -11.87
CA ALA A 17 -24.41 2.27 -12.63
C ALA A 17 -23.18 2.97 -12.07
N ASP A 18 -22.74 2.65 -10.84
CA ASP A 18 -21.62 3.32 -10.18
C ASP A 18 -20.24 2.67 -10.42
N MET A 19 -20.20 1.60 -11.23
CA MET A 19 -18.93 0.95 -11.61
C MET A 19 -18.35 1.42 -12.95
N ASP A 20 -19.12 2.11 -13.79
CA ASP A 20 -18.66 2.54 -15.11
C ASP A 20 -18.08 3.97 -15.17
N ASP A 21 -18.17 4.75 -14.08
CA ASP A 21 -17.71 6.14 -14.09
C ASP A 21 -16.30 6.36 -13.55
N ILE A 22 -15.49 5.29 -13.41
CA ILE A 22 -14.04 5.41 -13.16
C ILE A 22 -13.29 5.50 -14.50
N LYS A 23 -13.69 6.42 -15.35
CA LYS A 23 -12.77 6.98 -16.33
C LYS A 23 -11.82 7.91 -15.60
N THR A 24 -10.81 7.32 -14.97
CA THR A 24 -9.64 8.07 -14.50
C THR A 24 -9.01 8.67 -15.74
N GLU A 25 -9.23 9.96 -16.01
CA GLU A 25 -8.46 10.71 -17.01
C GLU A 25 -7.00 10.73 -16.55
N VAL A 26 -6.27 9.67 -16.84
CA VAL A 26 -4.82 9.66 -16.68
C VAL A 26 -4.27 10.67 -17.66
N ARG A 27 -4.00 11.86 -17.14
CA ARG A 27 -3.39 12.93 -17.94
C ARG A 27 -1.91 12.63 -18.04
N PHE A 28 -1.42 12.54 -19.25
CA PHE A 28 0.00 12.37 -19.52
C PHE A 28 0.49 13.35 -20.59
N LEU A 29 1.78 13.64 -20.54
CA LEU A 29 2.47 14.51 -21.49
C LEU A 29 3.77 13.83 -21.91
N TYR A 30 4.10 13.90 -23.21
CA TYR A 30 5.43 13.55 -23.70
C TYR A 30 6.33 14.79 -23.66
N VAL A 31 7.48 14.65 -22.99
CA VAL A 31 8.46 15.74 -22.85
C VAL A 31 9.18 15.96 -24.16
N GLN A 32 9.09 17.17 -24.71
CA GLN A 32 9.84 17.56 -25.88
C GLN A 32 11.26 18.00 -25.51
N PRO A 33 12.26 17.84 -26.40
CA PRO A 33 13.60 18.37 -26.18
C PRO A 33 13.56 19.88 -25.84
N GLY A 34 14.31 20.27 -24.80
CA GLY A 34 14.38 21.67 -24.34
C GLY A 34 13.23 22.11 -23.41
N GLN A 35 12.25 21.26 -23.12
CA GLN A 35 11.22 21.58 -22.12
C GLN A 35 11.77 21.40 -20.70
N THR A 36 11.41 22.33 -19.82
CA THR A 36 11.65 22.20 -18.38
C THR A 36 10.36 21.90 -17.63
N LEU A 37 10.47 21.24 -16.50
CA LEU A 37 9.30 20.95 -15.67
C LEU A 37 8.57 22.23 -15.23
N HIS A 38 9.32 23.30 -14.94
CA HIS A 38 8.74 24.61 -14.63
C HIS A 38 7.85 25.14 -15.76
N ASN A 39 8.32 25.09 -17.01
CA ASN A 39 7.57 25.56 -18.16
C ASN A 39 6.33 24.69 -18.46
N ILE A 40 6.43 23.39 -18.22
CA ILE A 40 5.30 22.46 -18.34
C ILE A 40 4.23 22.82 -17.32
N VAL A 41 4.59 22.97 -16.05
CA VAL A 41 3.65 23.30 -14.97
C VAL A 41 2.99 24.67 -15.22
N ARG A 42 3.77 25.69 -15.54
CA ARG A 42 3.23 27.01 -15.87
C ARG A 42 2.18 26.98 -16.99
N ARG A 43 2.42 26.19 -18.03
CA ARG A 43 1.49 26.05 -19.16
C ARG A 43 0.23 25.28 -18.83
N LEU A 44 0.34 24.22 -18.03
CA LEU A 44 -0.76 23.28 -17.77
C LEU A 44 -1.64 23.65 -16.57
N TYR A 45 -1.10 24.47 -15.65
CA TYR A 45 -1.76 24.87 -14.41
C TYR A 45 -1.79 26.42 -14.26
N PRO A 46 -2.37 27.14 -15.24
CA PRO A 46 -2.51 28.60 -15.14
C PRO A 46 -3.43 28.97 -13.98
N GLY A 47 -3.15 30.11 -13.31
CA GLY A 47 -3.93 30.57 -12.15
C GLY A 47 -3.68 29.81 -10.85
N GLN A 48 -2.67 28.93 -10.81
CA GLN A 48 -2.28 28.17 -9.64
C GLN A 48 -0.82 28.41 -9.23
N GLU A 49 -0.32 29.63 -9.42
CA GLU A 49 1.08 29.99 -9.26
C GLU A 49 1.64 29.64 -7.87
N ALA A 50 0.84 29.84 -6.83
CA ALA A 50 1.18 29.52 -5.47
C ALA A 50 1.40 27.99 -5.24
N LEU A 51 0.79 27.14 -6.08
CA LEU A 51 0.86 25.69 -5.99
C LEU A 51 1.93 25.08 -6.90
N TRP A 52 2.53 25.83 -7.84
CA TRP A 52 3.52 25.29 -8.78
C TRP A 52 4.68 24.55 -8.14
N PRO A 53 5.27 24.98 -7.01
CA PRO A 53 6.32 24.22 -6.36
C PRO A 53 5.84 22.84 -5.89
N GLN A 54 4.60 22.75 -5.40
CA GLN A 54 4.01 21.49 -4.96
C GLN A 54 3.67 20.59 -6.15
N ILE A 55 3.07 21.14 -7.21
CA ILE A 55 2.76 20.43 -8.45
C ILE A 55 4.03 19.85 -9.10
N ARG A 56 5.14 20.58 -9.12
CA ARG A 56 6.42 20.08 -9.63
C ARG A 56 6.93 18.89 -8.82
N LYS A 57 6.92 19.00 -7.49
CA LYS A 57 7.31 17.88 -6.60
C LYS A 57 6.44 16.66 -6.82
N GLU A 58 5.15 16.84 -7.01
CA GLU A 58 4.20 15.77 -7.29
C GLU A 58 4.48 15.11 -8.65
N ILE A 59 4.75 15.91 -9.71
CA ILE A 59 5.13 15.36 -11.01
C ILE A 59 6.43 14.55 -10.92
N VAL A 60 7.46 15.04 -10.21
CA VAL A 60 8.70 14.29 -9.99
C VAL A 60 8.40 12.99 -9.27
N HIS A 61 7.56 13.05 -8.24
CA HIS A 61 7.16 11.89 -7.46
C HIS A 61 6.43 10.84 -8.30
N LEU A 62 5.46 11.26 -9.12
CA LEU A 62 4.71 10.36 -10.01
C LEU A 62 5.56 9.75 -11.14
N ASN A 63 6.78 10.26 -11.37
CA ASN A 63 7.60 9.94 -12.54
C ASN A 63 9.09 9.79 -12.18
N GLN A 64 9.43 9.17 -11.08
CA GLN A 64 10.83 9.11 -10.57
C GLN A 64 11.83 8.63 -11.62
N SER A 65 11.49 7.62 -12.41
CA SER A 65 12.35 7.09 -13.49
C SER A 65 12.61 8.08 -14.64
N SER A 66 11.82 9.13 -14.73
CA SER A 66 11.93 10.20 -15.75
C SER A 66 12.86 11.33 -15.33
N PHE A 67 13.34 11.30 -14.08
CA PHE A 67 14.26 12.29 -13.51
C PHE A 67 15.55 11.61 -13.06
N ILE A 68 16.70 12.28 -13.18
CA ILE A 68 17.97 11.75 -12.70
C ILE A 68 18.09 12.11 -11.22
N ASN A 69 18.26 11.11 -10.34
CA ASN A 69 18.35 11.28 -8.88
C ASN A 69 17.16 12.03 -8.24
N GLY A 70 15.98 12.03 -8.89
CA GLY A 70 14.81 12.74 -8.38
C GLY A 70 14.92 14.28 -8.47
N ASP A 71 15.92 14.81 -9.17
CA ASP A 71 16.10 16.26 -9.36
C ASP A 71 15.15 16.78 -10.43
N GLU A 72 14.29 17.74 -10.07
CA GLU A 72 13.31 18.34 -10.98
C GLU A 72 13.95 19.06 -12.18
N ALA A 73 15.22 19.48 -12.06
CA ALA A 73 15.97 20.12 -13.14
C ALA A 73 16.54 19.11 -14.16
N SER A 74 16.60 17.83 -13.80
CA SER A 74 17.24 16.77 -14.59
C SER A 74 16.25 15.87 -15.34
N MET A 75 15.14 16.43 -15.81
CA MET A 75 14.11 15.72 -16.55
C MET A 75 14.61 15.21 -17.91
N LYS A 76 14.40 13.92 -18.18
CA LYS A 76 14.78 13.31 -19.46
C LYS A 76 13.85 13.75 -20.59
N ALA A 77 14.38 14.02 -21.78
CA ALA A 77 13.59 14.27 -22.98
C ALA A 77 13.00 12.97 -23.55
N GLY A 78 11.86 13.06 -24.23
CA GLY A 78 11.20 11.93 -24.88
C GLY A 78 10.45 11.00 -23.91
N VAL A 79 10.45 11.26 -22.61
CA VAL A 79 9.72 10.46 -21.63
C VAL A 79 8.26 10.89 -21.56
N ARG A 80 7.40 9.95 -21.16
CA ARG A 80 6.00 10.22 -20.82
C ARG A 80 5.90 10.57 -19.34
N LEU A 81 5.40 11.76 -19.03
CA LEU A 81 5.08 12.17 -17.67
C LEU A 81 3.60 11.93 -17.37
N THR A 82 3.32 11.31 -16.24
CA THR A 82 2.00 11.30 -15.63
C THR A 82 1.82 12.64 -14.92
N LEU A 83 0.67 13.29 -15.14
CA LEU A 83 0.38 14.61 -14.61
C LEU A 83 -0.70 14.51 -13.52
N PRO A 84 -0.58 15.27 -12.41
CA PRO A 84 -1.64 15.38 -11.43
C PRO A 84 -2.90 16.02 -12.04
N GLY A 85 -4.06 15.77 -11.44
CA GLY A 85 -5.34 16.36 -11.83
C GLY A 85 -5.29 17.90 -11.83
N LYS A 86 -6.20 18.55 -12.56
CA LYS A 86 -6.33 20.02 -12.56
C LYS A 86 -6.91 20.57 -11.26
N ASP A 87 -7.61 19.75 -10.50
CA ASP A 87 -8.12 20.12 -9.21
C ASP A 87 -6.95 20.37 -8.27
N LYS A 88 -7.05 21.45 -7.49
CA LYS A 88 -6.02 21.78 -6.48
C LYS A 88 -5.68 20.50 -5.72
N PRO A 89 -4.40 20.17 -5.55
CA PRO A 89 -4.02 19.11 -4.62
C PRO A 89 -4.63 19.50 -3.28
N LYS A 90 -5.76 18.86 -2.92
CA LYS A 90 -6.54 19.21 -1.72
C LYS A 90 -5.75 18.99 -0.43
N HIS A 91 -4.65 18.22 -0.55
CA HIS A 91 -3.71 17.98 0.54
C HIS A 91 -2.30 17.89 -0.04
N ALA A 92 -1.32 18.54 0.59
CA ALA A 92 0.08 18.17 0.43
C ALA A 92 0.15 16.66 0.73
N LEU A 93 0.54 15.84 -0.26
CA LEU A 93 0.59 14.40 -0.09
C LEU A 93 1.51 14.08 1.09
N LYS A 94 0.93 13.70 2.23
CA LYS A 94 1.69 13.38 3.43
C LYS A 94 2.29 12.00 3.27
N ARG A 95 3.61 11.94 3.00
CA ARG A 95 4.35 10.68 2.97
C ARG A 95 4.30 10.03 4.34
N VAL A 96 3.95 8.77 4.39
CA VAL A 96 3.74 8.01 5.63
C VAL A 96 4.47 6.69 5.67
N GLY A 97 5.19 6.36 4.60
CA GLY A 97 6.01 5.16 4.54
C GLY A 97 6.76 5.05 3.22
N ASP A 98 7.61 4.04 3.18
CA ASP A 98 8.49 3.71 2.08
C ASP A 98 8.29 2.27 1.64
N VAL A 99 8.33 2.06 0.32
CA VAL A 99 8.31 0.73 -0.28
C VAL A 99 9.69 0.09 -0.12
N VAL A 100 9.75 -0.97 0.68
CA VAL A 100 10.99 -1.73 0.92
C VAL A 100 11.17 -2.80 -0.15
N GLN A 101 10.09 -3.49 -0.50
CA GLN A 101 10.11 -4.58 -1.46
C GLN A 101 8.81 -4.67 -2.23
N VAL A 102 8.93 -4.98 -3.52
CA VAL A 102 7.80 -5.28 -4.41
C VAL A 102 8.10 -6.55 -5.19
N GLN A 103 7.09 -7.41 -5.32
CA GLN A 103 7.09 -8.52 -6.26
C GLN A 103 5.78 -8.51 -7.05
N GLY A 104 5.82 -8.96 -8.30
CA GLY A 104 4.66 -8.98 -9.18
C GLY A 104 4.09 -7.61 -9.47
N GLN A 105 2.78 -7.55 -9.67
CA GLN A 105 2.06 -6.31 -9.98
C GLN A 105 1.55 -5.65 -8.70
N VAL A 106 2.01 -4.43 -8.44
CA VAL A 106 1.57 -3.61 -7.31
C VAL A 106 1.33 -2.19 -7.77
N LEU A 107 0.15 -1.67 -7.45
CA LEU A 107 -0.29 -0.33 -7.82
C LEU A 107 -0.66 0.47 -6.57
N ALA A 108 -0.44 1.77 -6.60
CA ALA A 108 -1.06 2.72 -5.71
C ALA A 108 -1.95 3.69 -6.51
N VAL A 109 -3.15 3.93 -6.02
CA VAL A 109 -4.08 4.92 -6.56
C VAL A 109 -4.21 6.04 -5.55
N GLY A 110 -3.74 7.23 -5.93
CA GLY A 110 -3.77 8.41 -5.05
C GLY A 110 -5.18 8.99 -4.87
N VAL A 111 -5.30 9.99 -4.00
CA VAL A 111 -6.56 10.75 -3.80
C VAL A 111 -7.05 11.45 -5.06
N ASP A 112 -6.14 11.74 -5.98
CA ASP A 112 -6.41 12.29 -7.32
C ASP A 112 -6.88 11.22 -8.32
N LYS A 113 -7.06 9.98 -7.85
CA LYS A 113 -7.41 8.79 -8.65
C LYS A 113 -6.37 8.44 -9.72
N VAL A 114 -5.16 8.99 -9.64
CA VAL A 114 -4.06 8.61 -10.52
C VAL A 114 -3.42 7.32 -10.01
N SER A 115 -3.33 6.34 -10.89
CA SER A 115 -2.69 5.06 -10.62
C SER A 115 -1.20 5.13 -10.92
N ARG A 116 -0.35 4.65 -10.01
CA ARG A 116 1.09 4.49 -10.21
C ARG A 116 1.55 3.08 -9.86
N LYS A 117 2.44 2.52 -10.66
CA LYS A 117 3.12 1.25 -10.33
C LYS A 117 4.15 1.54 -9.26
N LEU A 118 4.14 0.75 -8.19
CA LEU A 118 5.13 0.87 -7.12
C LEU A 118 6.39 0.06 -7.43
N VAL A 119 7.54 0.63 -7.04
CA VAL A 119 8.85 -0.03 -7.03
C VAL A 119 9.52 0.23 -5.67
N ALA A 120 10.56 -0.53 -5.35
CA ALA A 120 11.33 -0.30 -4.12
C ALA A 120 11.91 1.12 -4.09
N GLY A 121 11.83 1.78 -2.93
CA GLY A 121 12.21 3.19 -2.72
C GLY A 121 11.10 4.21 -2.93
N ASP A 122 9.97 3.82 -3.52
CA ASP A 122 8.82 4.72 -3.66
C ASP A 122 8.20 5.06 -2.30
N GLY A 123 7.62 6.27 -2.20
CA GLY A 123 6.83 6.67 -1.05
C GLY A 123 5.37 6.22 -1.16
N VAL A 124 4.75 5.98 -0.01
CA VAL A 124 3.29 5.84 0.12
C VAL A 124 2.73 6.99 0.95
N PHE A 125 1.50 7.38 0.65
CA PHE A 125 0.89 8.62 1.14
C PHE A 125 -0.47 8.37 1.79
N VAL A 126 -0.88 9.30 2.66
CA VAL A 126 -2.27 9.33 3.14
C VAL A 126 -3.22 9.46 1.96
N GLY A 127 -4.26 8.64 1.94
CA GLY A 127 -5.24 8.54 0.86
C GLY A 127 -4.86 7.57 -0.25
N ASP A 128 -3.66 6.97 -0.24
CA ASP A 128 -3.30 5.94 -1.20
C ASP A 128 -4.15 4.68 -1.02
N LYS A 129 -4.71 4.20 -2.11
CA LYS A 129 -5.28 2.86 -2.23
C LYS A 129 -4.24 1.94 -2.85
N LEU A 130 -3.72 1.02 -2.07
CA LEU A 130 -2.71 0.04 -2.48
C LEU A 130 -3.40 -1.22 -2.99
N ILE A 131 -2.95 -1.72 -4.13
CA ILE A 131 -3.56 -2.88 -4.82
C ILE A 131 -2.45 -3.82 -5.24
N THR A 132 -2.51 -5.07 -4.79
CA THR A 132 -1.61 -6.14 -5.22
C THR A 132 -2.33 -7.11 -6.14
N GLY A 133 -1.67 -7.51 -7.22
CA GLY A 133 -2.18 -8.50 -8.18
C GLY A 133 -2.04 -9.94 -7.68
N GLU A 134 -2.25 -10.91 -8.57
CA GLU A 134 -2.23 -12.35 -8.28
C GLU A 134 -0.89 -12.84 -7.68
N THR A 135 0.22 -12.38 -8.21
CA THR A 135 1.58 -12.67 -7.71
C THR A 135 2.15 -11.49 -6.92
N GLY A 136 1.26 -10.51 -6.56
CA GLY A 136 1.66 -9.27 -5.95
C GLY A 136 2.09 -9.44 -4.50
N PHE A 137 3.19 -8.80 -4.14
CA PHE A 137 3.67 -8.64 -2.78
C PHE A 137 4.21 -7.23 -2.59
N LEU A 138 3.90 -6.61 -1.47
CA LEU A 138 4.37 -5.29 -1.10
C LEU A 138 4.79 -5.28 0.37
N ARG A 139 6.03 -4.87 0.63
CA ARG A 139 6.52 -4.58 1.99
C ARG A 139 6.76 -3.09 2.16
N LEU A 140 6.18 -2.53 3.21
CA LEU A 140 6.30 -1.14 3.58
C LEU A 140 7.02 -0.99 4.93
N ALA A 141 7.87 0.03 5.02
CA ALA A 141 8.35 0.61 6.26
C ALA A 141 7.61 1.93 6.50
N MET A 142 6.87 2.02 7.59
CA MET A 142 6.09 3.22 7.91
C MET A 142 6.91 4.22 8.74
N ILE A 143 6.52 5.50 8.73
CA ILE A 143 7.23 6.58 9.43
C ILE A 143 7.33 6.40 10.94
N ASP A 144 6.53 5.52 11.54
CA ASP A 144 6.54 5.17 12.96
C ASP A 144 7.30 3.86 13.24
N ASN A 145 8.12 3.39 12.29
CA ASN A 145 8.83 2.12 12.32
C ASN A 145 7.93 0.87 12.29
N ALA A 146 6.64 1.01 11.96
CA ALA A 146 5.80 -0.15 11.69
C ALA A 146 6.23 -0.83 10.38
N LYS A 147 6.13 -2.16 10.34
CA LYS A 147 6.30 -2.96 9.12
C LYS A 147 4.95 -3.50 8.67
N LEU A 148 4.66 -3.38 7.39
CA LEU A 148 3.40 -3.80 6.82
C LEU A 148 3.65 -4.57 5.53
N ASP A 149 3.24 -5.83 5.51
CA ASP A 149 3.31 -6.71 4.33
C ASP A 149 1.90 -6.91 3.78
N LEU A 150 1.71 -6.61 2.49
CA LEU A 150 0.51 -6.91 1.73
C LEU A 150 0.81 -8.09 0.80
N ARG A 151 -0.02 -9.13 0.86
CA ARG A 151 0.07 -10.31 -0.03
C ARG A 151 -0.76 -10.11 -1.29
N CYS A 152 -0.81 -11.12 -2.14
CA CYS A 152 -1.59 -11.11 -3.37
C CYS A 152 -3.07 -10.75 -3.14
N PHE A 153 -3.73 -10.21 -4.16
CA PHE A 153 -5.14 -9.85 -4.18
C PHE A 153 -5.57 -8.92 -3.03
N THR A 154 -4.62 -8.15 -2.47
CA THR A 154 -4.92 -7.22 -1.37
C THR A 154 -5.32 -5.85 -1.90
N ILE A 155 -6.38 -5.30 -1.33
CA ILE A 155 -6.80 -3.91 -1.50
C ILE A 155 -6.84 -3.26 -0.13
N MET A 156 -5.99 -2.25 0.07
CA MET A 156 -5.88 -1.50 1.31
C MET A 156 -5.84 0.01 1.05
N VAL A 157 -6.46 0.78 1.93
CA VAL A 157 -6.43 2.26 1.90
C VAL A 157 -5.72 2.76 3.16
N ILE A 158 -4.82 3.74 3.00
CA ILE A 158 -4.21 4.48 4.09
C ILE A 158 -5.09 5.70 4.36
N GLU A 159 -6.07 5.60 5.27
CA GLU A 159 -7.02 6.69 5.51
C GLU A 159 -6.37 7.83 6.30
N GLU A 160 -5.71 7.50 7.41
CA GLU A 160 -5.00 8.48 8.23
C GLU A 160 -3.70 7.87 8.77
N TYR A 161 -2.65 8.69 8.82
CA TYR A 161 -1.38 8.30 9.44
C TYR A 161 -0.64 9.54 9.93
N ALA A 162 -0.46 9.65 11.24
CA ALA A 162 0.20 10.79 11.87
C ALA A 162 1.05 10.36 13.05
N LEU A 163 2.27 10.91 13.14
CA LEU A 163 3.23 10.62 14.22
C LEU A 163 3.52 11.86 15.09
N GLN A 164 2.71 12.92 14.99
CA GLN A 164 2.91 14.13 15.79
C GLN A 164 2.46 13.90 17.24
N HIS A 165 3.19 14.45 18.21
CA HIS A 165 3.00 14.20 19.65
C HIS A 165 1.57 14.43 20.16
N ALA A 166 0.84 15.38 19.57
CA ALA A 166 -0.54 15.72 19.94
C ALA A 166 -1.59 14.94 19.12
N ASP A 167 -1.19 14.20 18.10
CA ASP A 167 -2.10 13.55 17.15
C ASP A 167 -1.44 12.30 16.54
N ARG A 168 -1.28 11.28 17.39
CA ARG A 168 -0.76 9.98 16.95
C ARG A 168 -1.91 9.12 16.50
N ARG A 169 -1.96 8.83 15.20
CA ARG A 169 -3.00 7.98 14.65
C ARG A 169 -2.56 7.15 13.46
N SER A 170 -3.12 5.96 13.36
CA SER A 170 -2.98 5.05 12.23
C SER A 170 -4.35 4.43 11.94
N ILE A 171 -5.01 4.91 10.89
CA ILE A 171 -6.28 4.36 10.41
C ILE A 171 -6.03 3.77 9.04
N LEU A 172 -6.05 2.45 8.96
CA LEU A 172 -5.88 1.66 7.74
C LEU A 172 -7.17 0.90 7.45
N LYS A 173 -7.54 0.76 6.19
CA LYS A 173 -8.73 0.02 5.78
C LYS A 173 -8.35 -1.07 4.79
N VAL A 174 -8.53 -2.33 5.19
CA VAL A 174 -8.33 -3.49 4.32
C VAL A 174 -9.68 -3.93 3.80
N LEU A 175 -9.91 -3.77 2.50
CA LEU A 175 -11.16 -4.14 1.84
C LEU A 175 -11.21 -5.61 1.51
N GLN A 176 -10.10 -6.17 1.07
CA GLN A 176 -9.90 -7.60 0.81
C GLN A 176 -8.42 -7.96 0.85
N GLY A 177 -8.10 -9.25 0.91
CA GLY A 177 -6.76 -9.80 0.82
C GLY A 177 -6.15 -10.13 2.16
N SER A 178 -4.82 -10.25 2.19
CA SER A 178 -4.06 -10.66 3.37
C SER A 178 -2.95 -9.68 3.68
N ILE A 179 -2.82 -9.34 4.97
CA ILE A 179 -1.74 -8.50 5.47
C ILE A 179 -1.09 -9.14 6.70
N ARG A 180 0.19 -8.82 6.91
CA ARG A 180 0.88 -8.98 8.20
C ARG A 180 1.37 -7.61 8.64
N LYS A 181 1.15 -7.26 9.88
CA LYS A 181 1.62 -6.00 10.43
C LYS A 181 2.35 -6.21 11.75
N ILE A 182 3.51 -5.54 11.86
CA ILE A 182 4.22 -5.32 13.11
C ILE A 182 3.99 -3.85 13.45
N THR A 183 3.35 -3.57 14.57
CA THR A 183 3.06 -2.20 15.00
C THR A 183 4.34 -1.45 15.34
N GLY A 184 4.39 -0.20 14.93
CA GLY A 184 5.47 0.73 15.22
C GLY A 184 5.29 1.46 16.56
N GLU A 185 5.55 2.76 16.55
CA GLU A 185 5.38 3.61 17.74
C GLU A 185 3.93 3.97 17.99
N ILE A 186 3.12 4.13 16.92
CA ILE A 186 1.68 4.33 17.04
C ILE A 186 1.03 3.02 17.49
N GLY A 187 0.21 3.10 18.54
CA GLY A 187 -0.43 1.93 19.17
C GLY A 187 0.36 1.34 20.33
N LYS A 188 1.45 1.97 20.78
CA LYS A 188 2.15 1.59 22.02
C LYS A 188 1.65 2.34 23.23
N MET A 189 1.16 3.56 23.06
CA MET A 189 0.65 4.42 24.13
C MET A 189 -0.88 4.33 24.22
N SER A 190 -1.43 4.64 25.40
CA SER A 190 -2.88 4.58 25.63
C SER A 190 -3.68 5.62 24.85
N ASP A 191 -3.05 6.75 24.52
CA ASP A 191 -3.69 7.88 23.85
C ASP A 191 -3.55 7.81 22.32
N ASP A 192 -2.82 6.80 21.82
CA ASP A 192 -2.68 6.59 20.39
C ASP A 192 -3.98 6.06 19.78
N ILE A 193 -4.39 6.63 18.67
CA ILE A 193 -5.50 6.11 17.88
C ILE A 193 -4.92 5.12 16.86
N TYR A 194 -5.16 3.86 17.10
CA TYR A 194 -4.82 2.79 16.17
C TYR A 194 -6.06 2.00 15.81
N GLU A 195 -6.39 1.98 14.53
CA GLU A 195 -7.52 1.23 14.00
C GLU A 195 -7.19 0.63 12.63
N LEU A 196 -7.42 -0.66 12.49
CA LEU A 196 -7.45 -1.31 11.20
C LEU A 196 -8.88 -1.74 10.93
N GLN A 197 -9.50 -1.10 9.96
CA GLN A 197 -10.88 -1.36 9.56
C GLN A 197 -10.94 -2.43 8.50
N THR A 198 -11.92 -3.31 8.59
CA THR A 198 -12.30 -4.27 7.55
C THR A 198 -13.82 -4.21 7.35
N PRO A 199 -14.35 -4.77 6.26
CA PRO A 199 -15.82 -4.85 6.09
C PRO A 199 -16.51 -5.70 7.16
N VAL A 200 -15.78 -6.53 7.91
CA VAL A 200 -16.33 -7.47 8.89
C VAL A 200 -16.16 -6.95 10.32
N ALA A 201 -15.02 -6.33 10.65
CA ALA A 201 -14.71 -5.88 11.99
C ALA A 201 -13.63 -4.80 11.98
N SER A 202 -13.55 -4.01 13.06
CA SER A 202 -12.42 -3.14 13.39
C SER A 202 -11.46 -3.88 14.32
N VAL A 203 -10.17 -3.67 14.10
CA VAL A 203 -9.06 -4.29 14.80
C VAL A 203 -8.24 -3.21 15.47
N GLY A 204 -8.30 -3.13 16.79
CA GLY A 204 -7.47 -2.28 17.64
C GLY A 204 -6.29 -3.08 18.20
N VAL A 205 -5.11 -2.44 18.33
CA VAL A 205 -3.91 -3.14 18.80
C VAL A 205 -3.13 -2.32 19.81
N ARG A 206 -2.36 -3.03 20.64
CA ARG A 206 -1.41 -2.42 21.55
C ARG A 206 -0.09 -3.19 21.52
N GLY A 207 0.88 -2.66 20.75
CA GLY A 207 2.23 -3.25 20.67
C GLY A 207 2.22 -4.69 20.15
N THR A 208 1.62 -4.94 18.96
CA THR A 208 1.33 -6.28 18.46
C THR A 208 2.03 -6.60 17.15
N GLU A 209 2.16 -7.91 16.93
CA GLU A 209 2.40 -8.49 15.61
C GLU A 209 1.23 -9.44 15.31
N TYR A 210 0.58 -9.23 14.15
CA TYR A 210 -0.57 -10.01 13.74
C TYR A 210 -0.64 -10.15 12.23
N ALA A 211 -1.36 -11.16 11.79
CA ALA A 211 -1.72 -11.36 10.40
C ALA A 211 -3.25 -11.48 10.30
N LEU A 212 -3.80 -10.95 9.21
CA LEU A 212 -5.21 -11.12 8.90
C LEU A 212 -5.43 -11.36 7.42
N ARG A 213 -6.57 -12.02 7.11
CA ARG A 213 -7.11 -12.19 5.78
C ARG A 213 -8.59 -11.85 5.80
N VAL A 214 -9.05 -11.11 4.81
CA VAL A 214 -10.45 -10.74 4.65
C VAL A 214 -10.91 -10.93 3.20
N PHE A 215 -12.07 -11.55 2.99
CA PHE A 215 -12.72 -11.75 1.69
C PHE A 215 -11.80 -12.20 0.54
N GLN A 216 -10.88 -13.09 0.82
CA GLN A 216 -9.99 -13.64 -0.19
C GLN A 216 -10.29 -15.12 -0.36
N SER A 217 -10.95 -15.48 -1.47
CA SER A 217 -11.27 -16.87 -1.80
C SER A 217 -10.10 -17.62 -2.44
N LYS A 218 -9.16 -16.90 -3.07
CA LYS A 218 -7.98 -17.48 -3.72
C LYS A 218 -6.72 -17.28 -2.91
N GLY A 219 -5.95 -18.33 -2.70
CA GLY A 219 -4.59 -18.25 -2.14
C GLY A 219 -3.60 -17.62 -3.12
N CYS A 220 -2.50 -17.08 -2.62
CA CYS A 220 -1.37 -16.64 -3.43
C CYS A 220 -0.74 -17.86 -4.11
N GLY A 221 -0.68 -17.88 -5.44
CA GLY A 221 -0.15 -19.02 -6.20
C GLY A 221 -1.15 -20.17 -6.40
N GLY A 222 -2.43 -19.94 -6.19
CA GLY A 222 -3.49 -20.90 -6.54
C GLY A 222 -3.71 -22.09 -5.60
N SER A 223 -3.10 -22.08 -4.42
CA SER A 223 -3.01 -23.29 -3.58
C SER A 223 -4.01 -23.41 -2.44
N VAL A 224 -4.88 -22.44 -2.18
CA VAL A 224 -5.90 -22.55 -1.12
C VAL A 224 -7.19 -21.91 -1.58
N ASP A 225 -8.08 -22.70 -2.17
CA ASP A 225 -9.50 -22.39 -2.21
C ASP A 225 -10.07 -22.70 -0.82
N THR A 226 -10.39 -21.66 -0.06
CA THR A 226 -11.22 -21.81 1.12
C THR A 226 -12.57 -21.18 0.80
N ASP A 227 -13.63 -21.97 0.88
CA ASP A 227 -15.02 -21.48 0.77
C ASP A 227 -15.39 -20.54 1.93
N ASP A 228 -14.46 -20.36 2.88
CA ASP A 228 -14.66 -19.52 4.06
C ASP A 228 -14.44 -18.04 3.70
N GLU A 229 -15.51 -17.32 3.44
CA GLU A 229 -15.53 -15.86 3.40
C GLU A 229 -15.50 -15.29 4.84
N GLY A 230 -15.05 -14.04 5.00
CA GLY A 230 -15.02 -13.38 6.30
C GLY A 230 -13.63 -12.88 6.69
N LEU A 231 -13.45 -12.67 7.99
CA LEU A 231 -12.19 -12.21 8.58
C LEU A 231 -11.51 -13.35 9.34
N PHE A 232 -10.28 -13.65 8.97
CA PHE A 232 -9.36 -14.52 9.70
C PHE A 232 -8.28 -13.65 10.34
N LEU A 233 -8.02 -13.85 11.64
CA LEU A 233 -7.00 -13.11 12.38
C LEU A 233 -6.14 -14.09 13.17
N GLN A 234 -4.83 -13.89 13.15
CA GLN A 234 -3.86 -14.56 14.01
C GLN A 234 -3.01 -13.53 14.74
N VAL A 235 -2.91 -13.66 16.05
CA VAL A 235 -2.05 -12.82 16.89
C VAL A 235 -0.73 -13.56 17.14
N ILE A 236 0.36 -13.02 16.60
CA ILE A 236 1.71 -13.60 16.72
C ILE A 236 2.37 -13.09 18.00
N LYS A 237 2.17 -11.80 18.33
CA LYS A 237 2.70 -11.17 19.56
C LYS A 237 1.74 -10.11 20.07
N GLY A 238 1.60 -9.98 21.39
CA GLY A 238 0.77 -8.96 22.04
C GLY A 238 -0.71 -9.33 22.15
N LEU A 239 -1.58 -8.32 22.15
CA LEU A 239 -3.03 -8.41 22.32
C LEU A 239 -3.70 -7.59 21.21
N VAL A 240 -4.79 -8.12 20.66
CA VAL A 240 -5.63 -7.48 19.66
C VAL A 240 -7.05 -7.39 20.16
N ASP A 241 -7.66 -6.22 20.11
CA ASP A 241 -9.08 -6.02 20.36
C ASP A 241 -9.82 -5.99 19.02
N VAL A 242 -10.78 -6.89 18.85
CA VAL A 242 -11.58 -7.02 17.64
C VAL A 242 -13.01 -6.67 17.96
N LYS A 243 -13.56 -5.67 17.26
CA LYS A 243 -14.92 -5.18 17.48
C LYS A 243 -15.74 -5.27 16.19
N ASN A 244 -16.93 -5.84 16.30
CA ASN A 244 -17.93 -5.86 15.21
C ASN A 244 -19.33 -5.56 15.78
N GLN A 245 -20.38 -5.77 14.98
CA GLN A 245 -21.76 -5.52 15.41
C GLN A 245 -22.23 -6.46 16.54
N ALA A 246 -21.65 -7.66 16.66
CA ALA A 246 -21.97 -8.62 17.73
C ALA A 246 -21.27 -8.31 19.07
N GLY A 247 -20.32 -7.36 19.10
CA GLY A 247 -19.59 -6.95 20.31
C GLY A 247 -18.09 -6.87 20.11
N SER A 248 -17.33 -6.89 21.20
CA SER A 248 -15.87 -6.89 21.18
C SER A 248 -15.27 -8.17 21.78
N THR A 249 -14.09 -8.54 21.29
CA THR A 249 -13.36 -9.74 21.75
C THR A 249 -11.86 -9.46 21.75
N VAL A 250 -11.19 -9.77 22.85
CA VAL A 250 -9.73 -9.68 22.96
C VAL A 250 -9.09 -10.99 22.53
N VAL A 251 -8.14 -10.91 21.61
CA VAL A 251 -7.38 -12.05 21.11
C VAL A 251 -5.93 -11.93 21.55
N ALA A 252 -5.46 -12.90 22.34
CA ALA A 252 -4.10 -12.94 22.86
C ALA A 252 -3.14 -13.66 21.89
N LYS A 253 -1.83 -13.45 22.12
CA LYS A 253 -0.74 -14.16 21.42
C LYS A 253 -1.03 -15.66 21.28
N GLY A 254 -0.77 -16.20 20.08
CA GLY A 254 -0.92 -17.60 19.71
C GLY A 254 -2.36 -18.02 19.40
N ASN A 255 -3.34 -17.13 19.58
CA ASN A 255 -4.73 -17.44 19.25
C ASN A 255 -5.08 -16.98 17.84
N GLN A 256 -6.06 -17.69 17.26
CA GLN A 256 -6.62 -17.43 15.95
C GLN A 256 -8.13 -17.21 16.10
N LEU A 257 -8.66 -16.31 15.30
CA LEU A 257 -10.06 -15.89 15.30
C LEU A 257 -10.62 -15.92 13.90
N TYR A 258 -11.87 -16.35 13.78
CA TYR A 258 -12.65 -16.28 12.55
C TYR A 258 -13.97 -15.55 12.81
N ILE A 259 -14.33 -14.63 11.92
CA ILE A 259 -15.60 -13.90 11.92
C ILE A 259 -16.19 -14.00 10.51
N PRO A 260 -17.27 -14.76 10.31
CA PRO A 260 -17.85 -14.94 8.98
C PRO A 260 -18.54 -13.69 8.44
N LEU A 261 -19.26 -12.96 9.28
CA LEU A 261 -20.09 -11.81 8.91
C LEU A 261 -19.97 -10.68 9.94
N PRO A 262 -20.30 -9.43 9.59
CA PRO A 262 -20.17 -8.29 10.53
C PRO A 262 -20.99 -8.40 11.81
N ASP A 263 -22.12 -9.12 11.79
CA ASP A 263 -23.04 -9.36 12.90
C ASP A 263 -22.83 -10.71 13.61
N ALA A 264 -21.90 -11.52 13.08
CA ALA A 264 -21.60 -12.84 13.66
C ALA A 264 -20.62 -12.73 14.83
N ARG A 265 -20.83 -13.56 15.85
CA ARG A 265 -19.89 -13.67 16.97
C ARG A 265 -18.56 -14.27 16.49
N PRO A 266 -17.43 -13.74 16.98
CA PRO A 266 -16.12 -14.31 16.70
C PRO A 266 -15.99 -15.76 17.20
N VAL A 267 -15.43 -16.62 16.37
CA VAL A 267 -15.21 -18.05 16.67
C VAL A 267 -13.71 -18.33 16.68
N LYS A 268 -13.23 -19.06 17.70
CA LYS A 268 -11.87 -19.59 17.67
C LYS A 268 -11.81 -20.69 16.62
N LYS A 269 -10.96 -20.52 15.60
CA LYS A 269 -10.79 -21.49 14.51
C LYS A 269 -9.30 -21.65 14.25
N VAL A 270 -8.83 -22.89 14.15
CA VAL A 270 -7.47 -23.15 13.67
C VAL A 270 -7.43 -22.84 12.17
N ILE A 271 -6.58 -21.90 11.80
CA ILE A 271 -6.41 -21.47 10.42
C ILE A 271 -5.39 -22.41 9.77
N ALA A 272 -5.72 -22.89 8.57
CA ALA A 272 -4.83 -23.80 7.85
C ALA A 272 -3.46 -23.14 7.58
N PRO A 273 -2.35 -23.91 7.64
CA PRO A 273 -1.03 -23.42 7.25
C PRO A 273 -1.07 -22.80 5.86
N GLY A 274 -0.28 -21.72 5.65
CA GLY A 274 -0.22 -21.01 4.36
C GLY A 274 -1.24 -19.88 4.20
N VAL A 275 -2.32 -19.85 4.97
CA VAL A 275 -3.34 -18.78 4.89
C VAL A 275 -2.81 -17.47 5.47
N LEU A 276 -2.06 -17.55 6.56
CA LEU A 276 -1.50 -16.41 7.31
C LEU A 276 0.00 -16.58 7.61
N GLU A 277 0.67 -17.51 6.94
CA GLU A 277 2.10 -17.75 7.18
C GLU A 277 2.92 -16.48 6.99
N PRO A 278 3.91 -16.22 7.87
CA PRO A 278 4.89 -15.19 7.66
C PRO A 278 5.63 -15.47 6.35
N LEU A 279 5.77 -14.43 5.54
CA LEU A 279 6.68 -14.51 4.41
C LEU A 279 8.09 -14.81 4.92
N PRO A 280 8.89 -15.60 4.18
CA PRO A 280 10.28 -15.78 4.54
C PRO A 280 10.94 -14.40 4.73
N GLU A 281 11.74 -14.26 5.78
CA GLU A 281 12.59 -13.08 5.91
C GLU A 281 13.35 -12.93 4.59
N VAL A 282 13.23 -11.76 3.99
CA VAL A 282 14.11 -11.43 2.88
C VAL A 282 15.49 -11.36 3.48
N VAL A 283 16.30 -12.37 3.23
CA VAL A 283 17.73 -12.23 3.34
C VAL A 283 18.01 -11.08 2.35
N GLU A 284 18.31 -9.89 2.85
CA GLU A 284 18.95 -8.87 2.03
C GLU A 284 20.13 -9.58 1.41
N SER A 285 20.03 -9.83 0.10
CA SER A 285 21.22 -10.14 -0.66
C SER A 285 22.07 -8.88 -0.52
N VAL A 286 22.99 -8.90 0.43
CA VAL A 286 24.13 -7.99 0.43
C VAL A 286 24.61 -8.09 -1.01
N PRO A 287 24.67 -7.00 -1.79
CA PRO A 287 25.30 -7.03 -3.08
C PRO A 287 26.66 -7.66 -2.78
N GLU A 288 26.93 -8.84 -3.35
CA GLU A 288 28.30 -9.31 -3.42
C GLU A 288 29.02 -8.11 -4.02
N GLU A 289 29.77 -7.38 -3.18
CA GLU A 289 30.83 -6.52 -3.68
C GLU A 289 31.61 -7.47 -4.55
N GLU A 290 31.47 -7.33 -5.88
CA GLU A 290 32.48 -7.84 -6.79
C GLU A 290 33.76 -7.29 -6.21
N SER A 291 34.42 -8.13 -5.42
CA SER A 291 35.80 -7.91 -5.05
C SER A 291 36.55 -7.99 -6.38
N THR A 292 36.49 -6.89 -7.13
CA THR A 292 37.44 -6.63 -8.19
C THR A 292 38.76 -6.70 -7.49
N SER A 293 39.35 -7.91 -7.59
CA SER A 293 40.58 -8.29 -6.99
C SER A 293 41.66 -7.35 -7.53
N TRP A 294 41.77 -6.18 -6.93
CA TRP A 294 42.86 -5.23 -7.18
C TRP A 294 44.23 -5.85 -6.95
N TRP A 295 44.28 -7.02 -6.34
CA TRP A 295 45.44 -7.87 -6.20
C TRP A 295 46.09 -8.21 -7.55
N TRP A 296 45.34 -8.32 -8.64
CA TRP A 296 45.91 -8.56 -9.98
C TRP A 296 46.69 -7.34 -10.49
N TYR A 297 46.30 -6.11 -10.07
CA TYR A 297 47.08 -4.93 -10.38
C TYR A 297 48.37 -4.83 -9.58
N VAL A 298 48.41 -5.27 -8.35
CA VAL A 298 49.59 -5.28 -7.50
C VAL A 298 50.60 -6.33 -8.00
N LEU A 299 50.15 -7.52 -8.42
CA LEU A 299 51.01 -8.56 -9.01
C LEU A 299 51.59 -8.17 -10.38
N GLY A 300 50.82 -7.46 -11.21
CA GLY A 300 51.28 -6.94 -12.49
C GLY A 300 52.42 -5.91 -12.38
N VAL A 301 52.39 -5.05 -11.37
CA VAL A 301 53.42 -4.04 -11.14
C VAL A 301 54.71 -4.62 -10.57
N VAL A 302 54.64 -5.68 -9.77
CA VAL A 302 55.83 -6.34 -9.21
C VAL A 302 56.60 -7.13 -10.27
N LEU A 303 55.94 -7.70 -11.29
CA LEU A 303 56.61 -8.43 -12.38
C LEU A 303 57.32 -7.53 -13.39
N ILE A 304 56.92 -6.28 -13.56
CA ILE A 304 57.60 -5.33 -14.46
C ILE A 304 58.86 -4.75 -13.81
N ALA A 305 58.94 -4.67 -12.48
CA ALA A 305 60.12 -4.17 -11.75
C ALA A 305 61.25 -5.21 -11.62
N ALA A 306 61.02 -6.49 -11.99
CA ALA A 306 62.02 -7.55 -11.92
C ALA A 306 62.72 -7.87 -13.27
N VAL A 307 62.41 -7.11 -14.35
CA VAL A 307 62.97 -7.31 -15.71
C VAL A 307 63.73 -6.07 -16.21
N LEU A 308 63.86 -5.03 -15.37
CA LEU A 308 64.76 -3.91 -15.59
C LEU A 308 65.85 -3.94 -14.52
#